data_aa193cf66176fb47783866db015e6f92
#
_entry.id   aa193cf66176fb47783866db015e6f92
#
_cell.length_a   1.000
_cell.length_b   1.000
_cell.length_c   1.000
_cell.angle_alpha   90.00
_cell.angle_beta   90.00
_cell.angle_gamma   90.00
#
_symmetry.space_group_name_H-M   'P 1'
#
loop_
_entity.id
_entity.type
_entity.pdbx_description
1 polymer ?
#
loop_
_entity_poly.entity_id
_entity_poly.type
_entity_poly.pdbx_seq_one_letter_code
_entity_poly.pdbx_strand_id
1 'polypeptide(L)'
;DVCSSDLVVDGSANAIYLHRTSPDLPPQVGVLVALGKENSEVGKDVAQHIAAFAPQYLNREAIPSDVIENERRVAEETARNEGKPDAAIAKIVEGRVTGFVKEVALLEQSFAKDQKKSVQQILGDAGNSVSAFHRFRVGQ
;
A
#
# COMPACT_ATOMS: atom_id res chain seq x y z
N ASP A 1 8.17 21.57 10.41
CA ASP A 1 7.54 22.26 9.26
C ASP A 1 7.95 21.56 7.98
N VAL A 2 7.17 20.58 7.57
CA VAL A 2 7.30 20.02 6.22
C VAL A 2 6.66 21.04 5.27
N CYS A 3 7.48 21.79 4.60
CA CYS A 3 7.02 22.75 3.61
C CYS A 3 6.38 21.96 2.45
N SER A 4 5.14 22.26 2.13
CA SER A 4 4.36 21.58 1.08
C SER A 4 4.98 21.64 -0.32
N SER A 5 6.04 22.43 -0.49
CA SER A 5 6.80 22.55 -1.74
C SER A 5 7.77 21.40 -2.03
N ASP A 6 8.07 20.56 -1.03
CA ASP A 6 9.03 19.45 -1.20
C ASP A 6 8.36 18.13 -1.57
N LEU A 7 7.03 18.10 -1.66
CA LEU A 7 6.24 16.93 -2.05
C LEU A 7 5.94 16.94 -3.56
N VAL A 8 6.96 17.12 -4.39
CA VAL A 8 6.82 16.93 -5.83
C VAL A 8 7.27 15.52 -6.17
N VAL A 9 6.32 14.67 -6.50
CA VAL A 9 6.62 13.38 -7.11
C VAL A 9 6.80 13.60 -8.60
N ASP A 10 7.99 13.31 -9.09
CA ASP A 10 8.31 13.42 -10.51
C ASP A 10 7.47 12.40 -11.29
N GLY A 11 6.51 12.88 -12.05
CA GLY A 11 5.61 12.05 -12.85
C GLY A 11 4.75 12.89 -13.77
N SER A 12 4.37 12.32 -14.90
CA SER A 12 3.57 13.01 -15.93
C SER A 12 2.12 13.29 -15.50
N ALA A 13 1.62 12.62 -14.47
CA ALA A 13 0.26 12.81 -13.96
C ALA A 13 0.22 12.55 -12.45
N ASN A 14 -0.17 13.56 -11.69
CA ASN A 14 -0.30 13.47 -10.25
C ASN A 14 -1.76 13.59 -9.83
N ALA A 15 -2.20 12.71 -8.93
CA ALA A 15 -3.50 12.80 -8.28
C ALA A 15 -3.30 13.16 -6.80
N ILE A 16 -4.08 14.12 -6.33
CA ILE A 16 -4.07 14.58 -4.94
C ILE A 16 -5.42 14.29 -4.31
N TYR A 17 -5.41 13.72 -3.12
CA TYR A 17 -6.61 13.48 -2.33
C TYR A 17 -6.41 13.97 -0.91
N LEU A 18 -7.36 14.75 -0.43
CA LEU A 18 -7.39 15.25 0.94
C LEU A 18 -8.58 14.65 1.68
N HIS A 19 -8.29 13.88 2.70
CA HIS A 19 -9.32 13.20 3.49
C HIS A 19 -9.63 13.99 4.77
N ARG A 20 -10.92 14.23 5.01
CA ARG A 20 -11.45 14.83 6.24
C ARG A 20 -12.09 13.74 7.08
N THR A 21 -11.78 13.71 8.36
CA THR A 21 -12.43 12.81 9.32
C THR A 21 -13.75 13.37 9.83
N SER A 22 -13.95 14.69 9.73
CA SER A 22 -15.19 15.39 10.06
C SER A 22 -15.39 16.55 9.08
N PRO A 23 -16.65 16.87 8.73
CA PRO A 23 -16.96 18.05 7.89
C PRO A 23 -16.46 19.38 8.48
N ASP A 24 -16.40 19.46 9.80
CA ASP A 24 -16.05 20.70 10.53
C ASP A 24 -14.56 20.85 10.76
N LEU A 25 -13.75 19.86 10.37
CA LEU A 25 -12.31 19.88 10.54
C LEU A 25 -11.58 20.02 9.20
N PRO A 26 -10.41 20.65 9.18
CA PRO A 26 -9.57 20.65 7.99
C PRO A 26 -9.12 19.22 7.63
N PRO A 27 -8.70 18.98 6.38
CA PRO A 27 -8.17 17.69 5.99
C PRO A 27 -7.01 17.25 6.88
N GLN A 28 -7.06 16.01 7.38
CA GLN A 28 -6.03 15.46 8.27
C GLN A 28 -5.11 14.46 7.58
N VAL A 29 -5.54 13.89 6.47
CA VAL A 29 -4.74 12.96 5.68
C VAL A 29 -4.62 13.49 4.26
N GLY A 30 -3.41 13.58 3.77
CA GLY A 30 -3.10 13.91 2.39
C GLY A 30 -2.48 12.71 1.67
N VAL A 31 -2.85 12.51 0.43
CA VAL A 31 -2.29 11.47 -0.44
C VAL A 31 -1.91 12.10 -1.78
N LEU A 32 -0.69 11.82 -2.21
CA LEU A 32 -0.18 12.20 -3.52
C LEU A 32 0.17 10.91 -4.27
N VAL A 33 -0.37 10.75 -5.47
CA VAL A 33 -0.15 9.57 -6.32
C VAL A 33 0.41 10.04 -7.67
N ALA A 34 1.54 9.47 -8.07
CA ALA A 34 2.09 9.67 -9.40
C ALA A 34 1.65 8.52 -10.32
N LEU A 35 0.89 8.86 -11.34
CA LEU A 35 0.38 7.93 -12.35
C LEU A 35 1.24 7.95 -13.62
N GLY A 36 1.27 6.84 -14.34
CA GLY A 36 1.93 6.76 -15.64
C GLY A 36 1.17 7.51 -16.74
N LYS A 37 -0.16 7.61 -16.62
CA LYS A 37 -1.05 8.34 -17.53
C LYS A 37 -2.05 9.16 -16.74
N GLU A 38 -2.41 10.30 -17.23
CA GLU A 38 -3.43 11.14 -16.63
C GLU A 38 -4.81 10.43 -16.68
N ASN A 39 -5.33 10.11 -15.51
CA ASN A 39 -6.68 9.58 -15.33
C ASN A 39 -7.17 9.99 -13.94
N SER A 40 -8.00 11.02 -13.91
CA SER A 40 -8.49 11.62 -12.66
C SER A 40 -9.37 10.68 -11.85
N GLU A 41 -10.15 9.82 -12.48
CA GLU A 41 -11.03 8.85 -11.81
C GLU A 41 -10.23 7.76 -11.12
N VAL A 42 -9.33 7.10 -11.84
CA VAL A 42 -8.45 6.07 -11.29
C VAL A 42 -7.51 6.65 -10.24
N GLY A 43 -6.93 7.82 -10.50
CA GLY A 43 -6.08 8.52 -9.56
C GLY A 43 -6.77 8.83 -8.25
N LYS A 44 -8.00 9.31 -8.31
CA LYS A 44 -8.83 9.58 -7.14
C LYS A 44 -9.15 8.30 -6.36
N ASP A 45 -9.55 7.25 -7.06
CA ASP A 45 -9.91 5.97 -6.45
C ASP A 45 -8.71 5.33 -5.76
N VAL A 46 -7.54 5.34 -6.38
CA VAL A 46 -6.29 4.84 -5.80
C VAL A 46 -5.87 5.70 -4.61
N ALA A 47 -5.98 7.02 -4.69
CA ALA A 47 -5.66 7.92 -3.60
C ALA A 47 -6.58 7.71 -2.38
N GLN A 48 -7.87 7.49 -2.61
CA GLN A 48 -8.82 7.13 -1.55
C GLN A 48 -8.47 5.79 -0.90
N HIS A 49 -8.08 4.80 -1.70
CA HIS A 49 -7.61 3.51 -1.19
C HIS A 49 -6.37 3.68 -0.29
N ILE A 50 -5.38 4.45 -0.73
CA ILE A 50 -4.16 4.73 0.04
C ILE A 50 -4.50 5.43 1.37
N ALA A 51 -5.41 6.38 1.36
CA ALA A 51 -5.86 7.07 2.58
C ALA A 51 -6.50 6.10 3.58
N ALA A 52 -7.29 5.14 3.11
CA ALA A 52 -8.00 4.18 3.95
C ALA A 52 -7.10 3.05 4.47
N PHE A 53 -6.27 2.46 3.63
CA PHE A 53 -5.49 1.25 3.95
C PHE A 53 -4.03 1.51 4.32
N ALA A 54 -3.53 2.72 4.12
CA ALA A 54 -2.18 3.14 4.49
C ALA A 54 -1.07 2.16 4.07
N PRO A 55 -0.95 1.81 2.78
CA PRO A 55 0.12 0.93 2.31
C PRO A 55 1.48 1.56 2.60
N GLN A 56 2.47 0.74 2.91
CA GLN A 56 3.83 1.19 3.24
C GLN A 56 4.78 1.14 2.05
N TYR A 57 4.50 0.27 1.09
CA TYR A 57 5.34 0.03 -0.09
C TYR A 57 4.48 0.02 -1.35
N LEU A 58 5.08 0.34 -2.48
CA LEU A 58 4.38 0.36 -3.77
C LEU A 58 4.03 -1.07 -4.23
N ASN A 59 5.02 -1.96 -4.21
CA ASN A 59 4.90 -3.35 -4.65
C ASN A 59 5.80 -4.25 -3.80
N ARG A 60 5.77 -5.55 -4.06
CA ARG A 60 6.62 -6.52 -3.36
C ARG A 60 8.11 -6.22 -3.51
N GLU A 61 8.52 -5.76 -4.67
CA GLU A 61 9.94 -5.47 -4.97
C GLU A 61 10.44 -4.23 -4.20
N ALA A 62 9.54 -3.32 -3.83
CA ALA A 62 9.87 -2.15 -3.03
C ALA A 62 10.08 -2.48 -1.55
N ILE A 63 9.64 -3.64 -1.08
CA ILE A 63 9.82 -4.07 0.31
C ILE A 63 11.29 -4.49 0.50
N PRO A 64 12.02 -3.91 1.47
CA PRO A 64 13.39 -4.33 1.77
C PRO A 64 13.47 -5.83 2.12
N SER A 65 14.51 -6.51 1.65
CA SER A 65 14.69 -7.96 1.90
C SER A 65 14.79 -8.30 3.39
N ASP A 66 15.42 -7.43 4.18
CA ASP A 66 15.53 -7.59 5.63
C ASP A 66 14.16 -7.55 6.34
N VAL A 67 13.22 -6.76 5.85
CA VAL A 67 11.83 -6.73 6.35
C VAL A 67 11.13 -8.06 6.07
N ILE A 68 11.25 -8.58 4.86
CA ILE A 68 10.69 -9.88 4.46
C ILE A 68 11.30 -11.01 5.29
N GLU A 69 12.63 -11.02 5.44
CA GLU A 69 13.32 -12.04 6.23
C GLU A 69 12.96 -11.99 7.71
N ASN A 70 12.80 -10.80 8.28
CA ASN A 70 12.34 -10.64 9.65
C ASN A 70 10.93 -11.21 9.84
N GLU A 71 10.02 -10.91 8.90
CA GLU A 71 8.66 -11.45 8.93
C GLU A 71 8.67 -12.98 8.80
N ARG A 72 9.53 -13.52 7.95
CA ARG A 72 9.73 -14.97 7.79
C ARG A 72 10.21 -15.60 9.09
N ARG A 73 11.21 -15.01 9.74
CA ARG A 73 11.74 -15.48 11.03
C ARG A 73 10.69 -15.48 12.13
N VAL A 74 9.93 -14.40 12.26
CA VAL A 74 8.85 -14.29 13.25
C VAL A 74 7.76 -15.35 12.99
N ALA A 75 7.39 -15.56 11.75
CA ALA A 75 6.41 -16.58 11.37
C ALA A 75 6.90 -18.00 11.70
N GLU A 76 8.18 -18.28 11.46
CA GLU A 76 8.80 -19.57 11.79
C GLU A 76 8.85 -19.82 13.29
N GLU A 77 9.31 -18.85 14.08
CA GLU A 77 9.32 -18.94 15.54
C GLU A 77 7.92 -19.16 16.11
N THR A 78 6.95 -18.42 15.61
CA THR A 78 5.55 -18.56 16.04
C THR A 78 5.02 -19.97 15.74
N ALA A 79 5.26 -20.46 14.53
CA ALA A 79 4.81 -21.81 14.12
C ALA A 79 5.46 -22.91 14.99
N ARG A 80 6.73 -22.78 15.32
CA ARG A 80 7.43 -23.71 16.21
C ARG A 80 6.87 -23.67 17.64
N ASN A 81 6.61 -22.48 18.15
CA ASN A 81 6.02 -22.29 19.50
C ASN A 81 4.60 -22.86 19.57
N GLU A 82 3.86 -22.85 18.47
CA GLU A 82 2.54 -23.48 18.35
C GLU A 82 2.60 -25.01 18.19
N GLY A 83 3.80 -25.59 18.16
CA GLY A 83 4.00 -27.03 18.02
C GLY A 83 3.69 -27.59 16.63
N LYS A 84 3.77 -26.76 15.59
CA LYS A 84 3.54 -27.22 14.22
C LYS A 84 4.68 -28.13 13.74
N PRO A 85 4.37 -29.19 12.95
CA PRO A 85 5.41 -30.05 12.40
C PRO A 85 6.28 -29.31 11.38
N ASP A 86 7.57 -29.66 11.32
CA ASP A 86 8.55 -29.00 10.44
C ASP A 86 8.12 -28.99 8.97
N ALA A 87 7.49 -30.07 8.51
CA ALA A 87 6.97 -30.15 7.15
C ALA A 87 5.87 -29.12 6.84
N ALA A 88 5.12 -28.68 7.85
CA ALA A 88 4.06 -27.68 7.70
C ALA A 88 4.60 -26.24 7.88
N ILE A 89 5.70 -26.05 8.61
CA ILE A 89 6.26 -24.74 8.95
C ILE A 89 6.60 -23.95 7.68
N ALA A 90 7.27 -24.54 6.71
CA ALA A 90 7.63 -23.88 5.46
C ALA A 90 6.41 -23.30 4.75
N LYS A 91 5.33 -24.05 4.65
CA LYS A 91 4.08 -23.62 4.02
C LYS A 91 3.38 -22.52 4.81
N ILE A 92 3.36 -22.63 6.14
CA ILE A 92 2.79 -21.61 7.02
C ILE A 92 3.56 -20.29 6.90
N VAL A 93 4.88 -20.35 6.88
CA VAL A 93 5.77 -19.19 6.71
C VAL A 93 5.51 -18.50 5.38
N GLU A 94 5.47 -19.25 4.28
CA GLU A 94 5.17 -18.68 2.96
C GLU A 94 3.77 -18.05 2.91
N GLY A 95 2.78 -18.66 3.53
CA GLY A 95 1.43 -18.10 3.64
C GLY A 95 1.41 -16.78 4.42
N ARG A 96 2.14 -16.69 5.52
CA ARG A 96 2.24 -15.47 6.34
C ARG A 96 3.00 -14.35 5.63
N VAL A 97 4.10 -14.66 4.96
CA VAL A 97 4.85 -13.69 4.16
C VAL A 97 3.99 -13.15 3.02
N THR A 98 3.27 -14.01 2.32
CA THR A 98 2.33 -13.59 1.27
C THR A 98 1.22 -12.69 1.82
N GLY A 99 0.65 -13.02 2.97
CA GLY A 99 -0.33 -12.19 3.66
C GLY A 99 0.23 -10.83 4.05
N PHE A 100 1.44 -10.80 4.61
CA PHE A 100 2.13 -9.56 4.96
C PHE A 100 2.36 -8.66 3.73
N VAL A 101 2.84 -9.21 2.62
CA VAL A 101 3.03 -8.46 1.36
C VAL A 101 1.71 -7.86 0.89
N LYS A 102 0.62 -8.63 0.95
CA LYS A 102 -0.73 -8.14 0.58
C LYS A 102 -1.25 -7.02 1.48
N GLU A 103 -0.78 -6.95 2.71
CA GLU A 103 -1.18 -5.88 3.65
C GLU A 103 -0.40 -4.59 3.44
N VAL A 104 0.88 -4.67 3.09
CA VAL A 104 1.78 -3.51 3.06
C VAL A 104 2.10 -2.99 1.67
N ALA A 105 1.96 -3.79 0.63
CA ALA A 105 2.23 -3.40 -0.75
C ALA A 105 0.95 -2.93 -1.45
N LEU A 106 0.93 -1.67 -1.89
CA LEU A 106 -0.23 -1.04 -2.52
C LEU A 106 -0.82 -1.90 -3.66
N LEU A 107 0.03 -2.35 -4.58
CA LEU A 107 -0.40 -3.09 -5.77
C LEU A 107 -0.96 -4.49 -5.45
N GLU A 108 -0.55 -5.07 -4.33
CA GLU A 108 -0.99 -6.39 -3.87
C GLU A 108 -2.25 -6.33 -2.99
N GLN A 109 -2.62 -5.14 -2.50
CA GLN A 109 -3.82 -4.96 -1.68
C GLN A 109 -5.09 -5.17 -2.50
N SER A 110 -6.13 -5.72 -1.84
CA SER A 110 -7.47 -5.74 -2.42
C SER A 110 -8.01 -4.34 -2.54
N PHE A 111 -8.59 -3.99 -3.69
CA PHE A 111 -9.09 -2.65 -3.95
C PHE A 111 -10.29 -2.31 -3.05
N ALA A 112 -10.31 -1.11 -2.48
CA ALA A 112 -11.32 -0.69 -1.52
C ALA A 112 -12.75 -0.74 -2.07
N LYS A 113 -12.93 -0.39 -3.34
CA LYS A 113 -14.23 -0.37 -4.02
C LYS A 113 -14.63 -1.72 -4.63
N ASP A 114 -13.66 -2.59 -4.89
CA ASP A 114 -13.89 -3.93 -5.44
C ASP A 114 -12.87 -4.92 -4.85
N GLN A 115 -13.22 -5.54 -3.74
CA GLN A 115 -12.36 -6.47 -3.01
C GLN A 115 -12.03 -7.76 -3.79
N LYS A 116 -12.69 -8.01 -4.90
CA LYS A 116 -12.39 -9.15 -5.77
C LYS A 116 -11.19 -8.92 -6.66
N LYS A 117 -10.79 -7.66 -6.82
CA LYS A 117 -9.63 -7.24 -7.62
C LYS A 117 -8.58 -6.58 -6.75
N SER A 118 -7.31 -6.79 -7.09
CA SER A 118 -6.21 -6.05 -6.48
C SER A 118 -6.08 -4.66 -7.13
N VAL A 119 -5.41 -3.74 -6.45
CA VAL A 119 -5.09 -2.41 -6.99
C VAL A 119 -4.36 -2.53 -8.33
N GLN A 120 -3.43 -3.49 -8.44
CA GLN A 120 -2.72 -3.78 -9.69
C GLN A 120 -3.66 -4.16 -10.84
N GLN A 121 -4.67 -4.99 -10.57
CA GLN A 121 -5.66 -5.38 -11.57
C GLN A 121 -6.52 -4.20 -12.02
N ILE A 122 -6.95 -3.35 -11.11
CA ILE A 122 -7.72 -2.14 -11.43
C ILE A 122 -6.88 -1.19 -12.31
N LEU A 123 -5.61 -0.99 -12.00
CA LEU A 123 -4.70 -0.19 -12.81
C LEU A 123 -4.48 -0.79 -14.20
N GLY A 124 -4.30 -2.11 -14.27
CA GLY A 124 -4.15 -2.84 -15.53
C GLY A 124 -5.39 -2.72 -16.42
N ASP A 125 -6.59 -2.85 -15.86
CA ASP A 125 -7.86 -2.68 -16.57
C ASP A 125 -8.03 -1.25 -17.12
N ALA A 126 -7.51 -0.25 -16.41
CA ALA A 126 -7.50 1.14 -16.85
C ALA A 126 -6.34 1.48 -17.80
N GLY A 127 -5.44 0.55 -18.06
CA GLY A 127 -4.22 0.78 -18.86
C GLY A 127 -3.27 1.78 -18.22
N ASN A 128 -3.23 1.86 -16.90
CA ASN A 128 -2.46 2.81 -16.13
C ASN A 128 -1.49 2.12 -15.15
N SER A 129 -0.60 2.88 -14.55
CA SER A 129 0.32 2.40 -13.52
C SER A 129 0.57 3.50 -12.49
N VAL A 130 1.01 3.09 -11.30
CA VAL A 130 1.48 4.00 -10.24
C VAL A 130 2.99 3.88 -10.15
N SER A 131 3.70 4.99 -10.31
CA SER A 131 5.15 5.03 -10.19
C SER A 131 5.61 5.34 -8.76
N ALA A 132 4.84 6.14 -8.03
CA ALA A 132 5.11 6.48 -6.64
C ALA A 132 3.85 7.01 -5.95
N PHE A 133 3.84 6.96 -4.63
CA PHE A 133 2.80 7.60 -3.83
C PHE A 133 3.39 8.09 -2.51
N HIS A 134 2.75 9.11 -1.93
CA HIS A 134 3.04 9.59 -0.59
C HIS A 134 1.74 9.75 0.19
N ARG A 135 1.77 9.32 1.44
CA ARG A 135 0.68 9.51 2.39
C ARG A 135 1.23 10.23 3.62
N PHE A 136 0.58 11.29 4.02
CA PHE A 136 0.94 12.04 5.23
C PHE A 136 -0.30 12.35 6.05
N ARG A 137 -0.11 12.41 7.35
CA ARG A 137 -1.16 12.74 8.31
C ARG A 137 -0.70 13.88 9.20
N VAL A 138 -1.59 14.86 9.41
CA VAL A 138 -1.32 15.97 10.32
C VAL A 138 -1.25 15.44 11.76
N GLY A 139 -0.19 15.83 12.47
CA GLY A 139 0.02 15.44 13.87
C GLY A 139 0.81 14.15 14.09
N GLN A 140 1.46 13.63 13.06
CA GLN A 140 2.45 12.55 13.16
C GLN A 140 3.81 13.01 12.66
#